data_799eb01cb28aa1c825d22364a14f6de7
#
_entry.id   799eb01cb28aa1c825d22364a14f6de7
#
_cell.length_a   1.000
_cell.length_b   1.000
_cell.length_c   1.000
_cell.angle_alpha   90.00
_cell.angle_beta   90.00
_cell.angle_gamma   90.00
#
_symmetry.space_group_name_H-M   'P 1'
#
loop_
_entity.id
_entity.type
_entity.pdbx_description
1 polymer ?
#
loop_
_entity_poly.entity_id
_entity_poly.type
_entity_poly.pdbx_seq_one_letter_code
_entity_poly.pdbx_strand_id
1 'polypeptide(L)'
;SRRNFAAGLAGTFALGALGIAGCSGEDNADASGSGAASGTTYKIGVLQLTQHAALDAANEGFIAALDDSGISYDADQQNASNDQNACQTIAQTFANDGCDLILAIGTPAAQAVLGATTDIPVIGTAITDFAASGLVDSNDAPGGNLTGTSDMNPVADQMKLLEELVPDAKHVGLLFCTSESNSEIQVSMAEEELDAAGIGHERYTVSSSNEIQSVVEAMVGQVDAIYAPTDNTISAAMAQVASIANAAGVPTICGEVGEVEAGGLASVSINYYELGYSAGEMAVQILTGDADPAEMPIVTMSAD
;
A
#
# COMPACT_ATOMS: atom_id res chain seq x y z
N SER A 1 40.62 34.59 5.33
CA SER A 1 40.85 35.23 6.66
C SER A 1 40.32 34.26 7.72
N ARG A 2 41.08 33.31 8.24
CA ARG A 2 41.91 33.30 9.45
C ARG A 2 41.13 33.80 10.69
N ARG A 3 40.95 33.07 11.79
CA ARG A 3 41.91 32.42 12.67
C ARG A 3 41.21 31.61 13.75
N ASN A 4 41.69 30.40 13.97
CA ASN A 4 42.04 29.71 15.22
C ASN A 4 41.81 30.45 16.55
N PHE A 5 41.39 29.69 17.60
CA PHE A 5 42.16 29.57 18.84
C PHE A 5 41.76 28.30 19.61
N ALA A 6 42.76 27.63 20.09
CA ALA A 6 42.77 26.39 20.86
C ALA A 6 43.11 26.69 22.33
N ALA A 7 43.14 25.62 23.10
CA ALA A 7 43.72 25.42 24.45
C ALA A 7 42.68 25.50 25.59
N GLY A 8 42.58 24.60 26.55
CA GLY A 8 43.46 23.56 27.03
C GLY A 8 43.42 23.52 28.57
N LEU A 9 43.81 22.37 29.17
CA LEU A 9 44.14 22.07 30.59
C LEU A 9 43.01 21.37 31.37
N ALA A 10 43.10 20.07 31.72
CA ALA A 10 44.07 19.29 32.53
C ALA A 10 44.01 19.59 34.05
N GLY A 11 43.81 18.55 34.83
CA GLY A 11 43.98 18.53 36.31
C GLY A 11 43.21 17.38 36.92
N THR A 12 43.68 16.27 37.06
CA THR A 12 44.53 15.47 37.98
C THR A 12 43.91 15.11 39.33
N PHE A 13 43.81 13.78 39.57
CA PHE A 13 44.05 12.98 40.77
C PHE A 13 43.34 13.28 42.12
N ALA A 14 42.72 12.26 42.68
CA ALA A 14 43.13 11.70 43.98
C ALA A 14 42.49 10.32 44.25
N LEU A 15 43.35 9.38 44.57
CA LEU A 15 43.06 8.07 45.20
C LEU A 15 42.60 8.28 46.65
N GLY A 16 41.73 7.39 47.14
CA GLY A 16 41.46 7.19 48.55
C GLY A 16 40.88 5.82 48.80
N ALA A 17 41.65 5.00 49.50
CA ALA A 17 41.44 3.59 49.72
C ALA A 17 40.70 3.28 51.05
N LEU A 18 40.07 2.09 51.07
CA LEU A 18 39.84 1.16 52.20
C LEU A 18 39.00 1.60 53.42
N GLY A 19 37.95 0.84 53.68
CA GLY A 19 37.33 0.67 55.01
C GLY A 19 36.42 -0.57 55.03
N ILE A 20 36.81 -1.52 55.82
CA ILE A 20 36.25 -2.89 55.96
C ILE A 20 35.16 -2.92 57.06
N ALA A 21 34.18 -3.78 56.87
CA ALA A 21 33.39 -4.55 57.83
C ALA A 21 32.26 -3.89 58.64
N GLY A 22 31.11 -4.55 58.63
CA GLY A 22 30.10 -4.48 59.69
C GLY A 22 28.76 -5.08 59.26
N CYS A 23 28.44 -6.23 59.84
CA CYS A 23 27.27 -7.10 59.62
C CYS A 23 25.91 -6.49 60.02
N SER A 24 24.88 -7.12 59.42
CA SER A 24 23.54 -7.40 59.93
C SER A 24 22.48 -6.30 59.87
N GLY A 25 21.41 -6.63 59.18
CA GLY A 25 20.10 -5.99 59.24
C GLY A 25 19.26 -6.43 58.07
N GLU A 26 18.40 -7.46 58.27
CA GLU A 26 17.30 -7.80 57.38
C GLU A 26 16.37 -6.62 57.34
N ASP A 27 16.08 -6.12 56.12
CA ASP A 27 14.81 -5.50 55.79
C ASP A 27 14.53 -5.72 54.31
N ASN A 28 13.47 -6.49 54.09
CA ASN A 28 12.83 -6.76 52.83
C ASN A 28 12.33 -5.43 52.21
N ALA A 29 12.94 -4.97 51.14
CA ALA A 29 12.37 -3.99 50.26
C ALA A 29 12.27 -4.63 48.89
N ASP A 30 11.04 -5.01 48.52
CA ASP A 30 10.61 -5.33 47.17
C ASP A 30 11.08 -4.22 46.19
N ALA A 31 12.21 -4.44 45.58
CA ALA A 31 12.56 -3.75 44.37
C ALA A 31 11.86 -4.53 43.24
N SER A 32 10.63 -4.13 42.93
CA SER A 32 10.00 -4.41 41.66
C SER A 32 10.90 -3.85 40.56
N GLY A 33 11.90 -4.64 40.16
CA GLY A 33 12.58 -4.43 38.92
C GLY A 33 11.54 -4.65 37.82
N SER A 34 11.09 -3.56 37.20
CA SER A 34 10.46 -3.66 35.90
C SER A 34 11.55 -4.22 34.96
N GLY A 35 11.51 -5.52 34.79
CA GLY A 35 12.22 -6.18 33.72
C GLY A 35 11.63 -5.62 32.45
N ALA A 36 12.37 -4.74 31.78
CA ALA A 36 12.15 -4.53 30.37
C ALA A 36 12.29 -5.93 29.76
N ALA A 37 11.19 -6.52 29.35
CA ALA A 37 11.21 -7.68 28.48
C ALA A 37 12.07 -7.26 27.28
N SER A 38 13.18 -7.95 27.06
CA SER A 38 13.92 -7.83 25.81
C SER A 38 13.05 -8.48 24.75
N GLY A 39 12.04 -7.76 24.29
CA GLY A 39 11.19 -8.18 23.20
C GLY A 39 12.02 -8.33 21.94
N THR A 40 11.71 -9.32 21.13
CA THR A 40 12.24 -9.46 19.78
C THR A 40 11.91 -8.18 19.00
N THR A 41 12.90 -7.58 18.33
CA THR A 41 12.67 -6.50 17.39
C THR A 41 12.51 -7.13 16.01
N TYR A 42 11.33 -7.00 15.43
CA TYR A 42 11.01 -7.57 14.13
C TYR A 42 11.54 -6.69 13.00
N LYS A 43 12.15 -7.30 11.98
CA LYS A 43 12.62 -6.62 10.78
C LYS A 43 11.56 -6.71 9.69
N ILE A 44 11.01 -5.57 9.30
CA ILE A 44 9.91 -5.49 8.33
C ILE A 44 10.38 -4.77 7.07
N GLY A 45 10.26 -5.41 5.91
CA GLY A 45 10.43 -4.75 4.62
C GLY A 45 9.09 -4.20 4.14
N VAL A 46 9.06 -2.93 3.70
CA VAL A 46 7.87 -2.32 3.10
C VAL A 46 8.19 -1.94 1.66
N LEU A 47 7.57 -2.62 0.71
CA LEU A 47 7.68 -2.31 -0.72
C LEU A 47 6.39 -1.65 -1.18
N GLN A 48 6.44 -0.34 -1.39
CA GLN A 48 5.37 0.42 -2.02
C GLN A 48 5.63 0.58 -3.53
N LEU A 49 4.64 0.25 -4.37
CA LEU A 49 4.79 0.30 -5.83
C LEU A 49 5.12 1.70 -6.32
N THR A 50 4.34 2.69 -5.92
CA THR A 50 4.50 4.09 -6.30
C THR A 50 3.89 5.00 -5.25
N GLN A 51 4.00 6.31 -5.43
CA GLN A 51 3.45 7.31 -4.53
C GLN A 51 2.18 7.93 -5.12
N HIS A 52 1.06 7.72 -4.45
CA HIS A 52 -0.20 8.43 -4.62
C HIS A 52 -1.06 8.25 -3.37
N ALA A 53 -2.12 9.03 -3.23
CA ALA A 53 -2.88 9.19 -1.99
C ALA A 53 -3.35 7.85 -1.38
N ALA A 54 -3.87 6.92 -2.20
CA ALA A 54 -4.37 5.64 -1.70
C ALA A 54 -3.26 4.75 -1.14
N LEU A 55 -2.14 4.57 -1.85
CA LEU A 55 -1.03 3.75 -1.37
C LEU A 55 -0.32 4.37 -0.17
N ASP A 56 -0.19 5.70 -0.14
CA ASP A 56 0.38 6.43 1.00
C ASP A 56 -0.50 6.24 2.25
N ALA A 57 -1.82 6.35 2.12
CA ALA A 57 -2.77 6.12 3.21
C ALA A 57 -2.74 4.66 3.70
N ALA A 58 -2.64 3.67 2.80
CA ALA A 58 -2.51 2.27 3.20
C ALA A 58 -1.21 2.01 3.97
N ASN A 59 -0.10 2.61 3.55
CA ASN A 59 1.18 2.52 4.27
C ASN A 59 1.07 3.16 5.66
N GLU A 60 0.50 4.36 5.75
CA GLU A 60 0.29 5.06 7.03
C GLU A 60 -0.55 4.23 8.00
N GLY A 61 -1.66 3.64 7.50
CA GLY A 61 -2.51 2.75 8.30
C GLY A 61 -1.76 1.52 8.82
N PHE A 62 -0.97 0.87 7.96
CA PHE A 62 -0.16 -0.28 8.35
C PHE A 62 0.83 0.06 9.47
N ILE A 63 1.59 1.13 9.33
CA ILE A 63 2.54 1.58 10.35
C ILE A 63 1.83 1.95 11.65
N ALA A 64 0.67 2.61 11.57
CA ALA A 64 -0.12 2.96 12.76
C ALA A 64 -0.57 1.71 13.54
N ALA A 65 -0.99 0.64 12.86
CA ALA A 65 -1.38 -0.60 13.52
C ALA A 65 -0.19 -1.28 14.22
N LEU A 66 1.01 -1.25 13.62
CA LEU A 66 2.22 -1.74 14.27
C LEU A 66 2.55 -0.93 15.53
N ASP A 67 2.48 0.40 15.45
CA ASP A 67 2.74 1.30 16.57
C ASP A 67 1.74 1.06 17.73
N ASP A 68 0.46 0.95 17.40
CA ASP A 68 -0.61 0.72 18.38
C ASP A 68 -0.53 -0.66 19.03
N SER A 69 0.02 -1.67 18.34
CA SER A 69 0.22 -3.01 18.88
C SER A 69 1.27 -3.09 19.99
N GLY A 70 2.22 -2.14 20.00
CA GLY A 70 3.31 -2.08 20.95
C GLY A 70 4.43 -3.11 20.71
N ILE A 71 4.46 -3.81 19.58
CA ILE A 71 5.61 -4.65 19.20
C ILE A 71 6.83 -3.76 18.91
N SER A 72 8.03 -4.32 19.10
CA SER A 72 9.27 -3.63 18.68
C SER A 72 9.59 -4.05 17.25
N TYR A 73 9.75 -3.09 16.36
CA TYR A 73 10.07 -3.37 14.95
C TYR A 73 11.04 -2.35 14.35
N ASP A 74 11.68 -2.72 13.24
CA ASP A 74 12.51 -1.89 12.39
C ASP A 74 12.00 -2.04 10.95
N ALA A 75 11.42 -0.98 10.38
CA ALA A 75 10.81 -1.00 9.07
C ALA A 75 11.69 -0.30 8.03
N ASP A 76 12.18 -1.06 7.05
CA ASP A 76 12.82 -0.51 5.84
C ASP A 76 11.75 -0.26 4.77
N GLN A 77 11.41 1.03 4.57
CA GLN A 77 10.38 1.46 3.64
C GLN A 77 11.00 1.91 2.32
N GLN A 78 10.67 1.22 1.24
CA GLN A 78 11.17 1.47 -0.10
C GLN A 78 10.02 1.71 -1.08
N ASN A 79 10.21 2.68 -2.00
CA ASN A 79 9.26 2.99 -3.06
C ASN A 79 9.86 2.69 -4.43
N ALA A 80 9.17 1.88 -5.22
CA ALA A 80 9.66 1.45 -6.53
C ALA A 80 9.42 2.48 -7.65
N SER A 81 8.73 3.58 -7.38
CA SER A 81 8.43 4.64 -8.36
C SER A 81 7.77 4.12 -9.64
N ASN A 82 6.91 3.12 -9.50
CA ASN A 82 6.23 2.41 -10.58
C ASN A 82 7.17 1.71 -11.59
N ASP A 83 8.37 1.33 -11.15
CA ASP A 83 9.33 0.57 -11.95
C ASP A 83 9.38 -0.89 -11.50
N GLN A 84 8.99 -1.81 -12.37
CA GLN A 84 8.96 -3.24 -12.07
C GLN A 84 10.35 -3.83 -11.78
N ASN A 85 11.42 -3.31 -12.38
CA ASN A 85 12.77 -3.77 -12.07
C ASN A 85 13.20 -3.29 -10.69
N ALA A 86 12.78 -2.08 -10.30
CA ALA A 86 12.99 -1.59 -8.94
C ALA A 86 12.22 -2.44 -7.93
N CYS A 87 10.94 -2.81 -8.20
CA CYS A 87 10.19 -3.75 -7.36
C CYS A 87 10.95 -5.05 -7.14
N GLN A 88 11.44 -5.69 -8.21
CA GLN A 88 12.21 -6.94 -8.13
C GLN A 88 13.50 -6.77 -7.33
N THR A 89 14.21 -5.66 -7.53
CA THR A 89 15.47 -5.39 -6.82
C THR A 89 15.24 -5.18 -5.32
N ILE A 90 14.22 -4.42 -4.95
CA ILE A 90 13.85 -4.17 -3.55
C ILE A 90 13.38 -5.48 -2.89
N ALA A 91 12.49 -6.22 -3.55
CA ALA A 91 11.99 -7.50 -3.05
C ALA A 91 13.14 -8.50 -2.80
N GLN A 92 14.09 -8.60 -3.73
CA GLN A 92 15.27 -9.45 -3.58
C GLN A 92 16.17 -8.98 -2.43
N THR A 93 16.27 -7.67 -2.20
CA THR A 93 17.03 -7.11 -1.08
C THR A 93 16.39 -7.52 0.25
N PHE A 94 15.08 -7.36 0.41
CA PHE A 94 14.37 -7.77 1.63
C PHE A 94 14.48 -9.28 1.90
N ALA A 95 14.39 -10.09 0.84
CA ALA A 95 14.57 -11.54 0.96
C ALA A 95 15.99 -11.92 1.44
N ASN A 96 17.03 -11.28 0.89
CA ASN A 96 18.42 -11.53 1.25
C ASN A 96 18.78 -11.00 2.66
N ASP A 97 18.18 -9.89 3.04
CA ASP A 97 18.39 -9.26 4.34
C ASP A 97 17.70 -9.98 5.49
N GLY A 98 16.85 -10.98 5.17
CA GLY A 98 16.16 -11.81 6.14
C GLY A 98 15.16 -11.03 6.97
N CYS A 99 14.23 -10.31 6.30
CA CYS A 99 13.09 -9.71 6.97
C CYS A 99 12.23 -10.80 7.63
N ASP A 100 11.63 -10.47 8.79
CA ASP A 100 10.68 -11.35 9.46
C ASP A 100 9.30 -11.32 8.79
N LEU A 101 8.99 -10.21 8.09
CA LEU A 101 7.76 -10.02 7.32
C LEU A 101 8.02 -8.97 6.22
N ILE A 102 7.34 -9.10 5.08
CA ILE A 102 7.35 -8.10 4.02
C ILE A 102 5.93 -7.60 3.78
N LEU A 103 5.75 -6.28 3.81
CA LEU A 103 4.54 -5.63 3.30
C LEU A 103 4.74 -5.30 1.82
N ALA A 104 3.77 -5.70 0.99
CA ALA A 104 3.69 -5.34 -0.41
C ALA A 104 2.45 -4.47 -0.66
N ILE A 105 2.65 -3.24 -1.09
CA ILE A 105 1.57 -2.27 -1.35
C ILE A 105 1.38 -2.12 -2.85
N GLY A 106 0.26 -2.66 -3.36
CA GLY A 106 -0.10 -2.73 -4.77
C GLY A 106 0.23 -4.09 -5.43
N THR A 107 -0.60 -4.48 -6.40
CA THR A 107 -0.51 -5.80 -7.06
C THR A 107 0.86 -6.09 -7.68
N PRO A 108 1.49 -5.18 -8.46
CA PRO A 108 2.82 -5.45 -9.03
C PRO A 108 3.92 -5.59 -7.97
N ALA A 109 3.80 -4.91 -6.82
CA ALA A 109 4.74 -5.05 -5.71
C ALA A 109 4.64 -6.46 -5.09
N ALA A 110 3.40 -6.96 -4.87
CA ALA A 110 3.18 -8.31 -4.36
C ALA A 110 3.70 -9.39 -5.31
N GLN A 111 3.48 -9.22 -6.63
CA GLN A 111 4.04 -10.13 -7.65
C GLN A 111 5.57 -10.19 -7.58
N ALA A 112 6.23 -9.05 -7.40
CA ALA A 112 7.69 -8.99 -7.27
C ALA A 112 8.19 -9.67 -5.98
N VAL A 113 7.50 -9.48 -4.85
CA VAL A 113 7.86 -10.09 -3.57
C VAL A 113 7.70 -11.60 -3.62
N LEU A 114 6.60 -12.13 -4.15
CA LEU A 114 6.39 -13.57 -4.33
C LEU A 114 7.41 -14.21 -5.28
N GLY A 115 7.89 -13.45 -6.27
CA GLY A 115 8.99 -13.88 -7.13
C GLY A 115 10.35 -13.95 -6.43
N ALA A 116 10.51 -13.28 -5.29
CA ALA A 116 11.76 -13.20 -4.54
C ALA A 116 11.83 -14.18 -3.36
N THR A 117 10.70 -14.51 -2.74
CA THR A 117 10.64 -15.39 -1.57
C THR A 117 9.35 -16.20 -1.50
N THR A 118 9.47 -17.45 -1.02
CA THR A 118 8.35 -18.35 -0.68
C THR A 118 8.29 -18.66 0.80
N ASP A 119 9.27 -18.17 1.59
CA ASP A 119 9.47 -18.56 2.98
C ASP A 119 9.15 -17.43 3.95
N ILE A 120 9.43 -16.17 3.56
CA ILE A 120 9.14 -15.00 4.40
C ILE A 120 7.65 -14.70 4.31
N PRO A 121 6.93 -14.55 5.45
CA PRO A 121 5.54 -14.11 5.45
C PRO A 121 5.36 -12.77 4.72
N VAL A 122 4.32 -12.68 3.90
CA VAL A 122 4.00 -11.47 3.13
C VAL A 122 2.59 -11.02 3.47
N ILE A 123 2.45 -9.76 3.77
CA ILE A 123 1.15 -9.07 3.80
C ILE A 123 1.04 -8.23 2.54
N GLY A 124 -0.05 -8.45 1.78
CA GLY A 124 -0.43 -7.58 0.67
C GLY A 124 -1.50 -6.59 1.10
N THR A 125 -1.43 -5.36 0.61
CA THR A 125 -2.51 -4.38 0.77
C THR A 125 -2.65 -3.55 -0.50
N ALA A 126 -3.81 -2.94 -0.71
CA ALA A 126 -4.14 -2.25 -1.96
C ALA A 126 -3.95 -3.18 -3.18
N ILE A 127 -4.50 -4.38 -3.08
CA ILE A 127 -4.51 -5.42 -4.10
C ILE A 127 -5.97 -5.76 -4.41
N THR A 128 -6.37 -5.59 -5.66
CA THR A 128 -7.78 -5.70 -6.04
C THR A 128 -8.34 -7.11 -5.83
N ASP A 129 -7.71 -8.13 -6.42
CA ASP A 129 -8.10 -9.53 -6.24
C ASP A 129 -6.86 -10.42 -6.25
N PHE A 130 -6.56 -11.02 -5.12
CA PHE A 130 -5.37 -11.84 -4.94
C PHE A 130 -5.42 -13.11 -5.77
N ALA A 131 -6.56 -13.81 -5.80
CA ALA A 131 -6.71 -15.05 -6.54
C ALA A 131 -6.75 -14.79 -8.05
N ALA A 132 -7.52 -13.82 -8.53
CA ALA A 132 -7.59 -13.48 -9.94
C ALA A 132 -6.27 -12.93 -10.47
N SER A 133 -5.45 -12.29 -9.63
CA SER A 133 -4.08 -11.85 -9.96
C SER A 133 -3.05 -12.97 -9.88
N GLY A 134 -3.44 -14.20 -9.53
CA GLY A 134 -2.56 -15.37 -9.44
C GLY A 134 -1.57 -15.32 -8.28
N LEU A 135 -1.90 -14.59 -7.21
CA LEU A 135 -1.03 -14.40 -6.05
C LEU A 135 -1.26 -15.46 -4.96
N VAL A 136 -2.48 -16.01 -4.89
CA VAL A 136 -2.89 -17.01 -3.91
C VAL A 136 -3.78 -18.08 -4.57
N ASP A 137 -3.97 -19.23 -3.90
CA ASP A 137 -4.83 -20.30 -4.42
C ASP A 137 -6.31 -19.88 -4.42
N SER A 138 -6.76 -19.21 -3.35
CA SER A 138 -8.08 -18.57 -3.26
C SER A 138 -8.06 -17.46 -2.21
N ASN A 139 -9.02 -16.51 -2.29
CA ASN A 139 -9.13 -15.45 -1.30
C ASN A 139 -9.59 -15.97 0.09
N ASP A 140 -10.31 -17.09 0.15
CA ASP A 140 -10.74 -17.72 1.41
C ASP A 140 -9.64 -18.56 2.08
N ALA A 141 -8.73 -19.12 1.29
CA ALA A 141 -7.63 -19.96 1.75
C ALA A 141 -6.40 -19.73 0.86
N PRO A 142 -5.54 -18.78 1.21
CA PRO A 142 -4.40 -18.37 0.38
C PRO A 142 -3.43 -19.48 0.02
N GLY A 143 -3.11 -20.39 0.95
CA GLY A 143 -2.33 -21.62 0.70
C GLY A 143 -0.82 -21.42 0.61
N GLY A 144 -0.33 -20.18 0.57
CA GLY A 144 1.08 -19.81 0.44
C GLY A 144 1.58 -18.91 1.57
N ASN A 145 2.65 -18.18 1.31
CA ASN A 145 3.22 -17.24 2.29
C ASN A 145 2.63 -15.82 2.21
N LEU A 146 1.63 -15.58 1.36
CA LEU A 146 0.95 -14.29 1.20
C LEU A 146 -0.49 -14.36 1.69
N THR A 147 -0.88 -13.35 2.46
CA THR A 147 -2.26 -12.97 2.77
C THR A 147 -2.39 -11.45 2.79
N GLY A 148 -3.54 -10.88 3.18
CA GLY A 148 -3.67 -9.43 3.29
C GLY A 148 -5.07 -8.88 3.09
N THR A 149 -5.14 -7.64 2.60
CA THR A 149 -6.37 -6.87 2.45
C THR A 149 -6.62 -6.46 1.00
N SER A 150 -7.84 -6.73 0.53
CA SER A 150 -8.29 -6.43 -0.83
C SER A 150 -8.91 -5.05 -0.90
N ASP A 151 -8.49 -4.27 -1.91
CA ASP A 151 -9.07 -2.98 -2.25
C ASP A 151 -10.08 -3.07 -3.42
N MET A 152 -10.70 -4.24 -3.61
CA MET A 152 -11.75 -4.39 -4.60
C MET A 152 -12.85 -3.36 -4.35
N ASN A 153 -12.82 -2.26 -5.09
CA ASN A 153 -13.84 -1.23 -5.05
C ASN A 153 -15.13 -1.70 -5.75
N PRO A 154 -16.30 -1.16 -5.38
CA PRO A 154 -17.58 -1.61 -5.92
C PRO A 154 -17.83 -1.05 -7.32
N VAL A 155 -17.22 -1.67 -8.34
CA VAL A 155 -17.30 -1.23 -9.75
C VAL A 155 -18.74 -1.06 -10.23
N ALA A 156 -19.65 -1.98 -9.84
CA ALA A 156 -21.06 -1.86 -10.19
C ALA A 156 -21.70 -0.58 -9.64
N ASP A 157 -21.34 -0.15 -8.42
CA ASP A 157 -21.86 1.09 -7.85
C ASP A 157 -21.19 2.33 -8.47
N GLN A 158 -19.93 2.21 -8.89
CA GLN A 158 -19.25 3.26 -9.66
C GLN A 158 -19.90 3.44 -11.05
N MET A 159 -20.31 2.37 -11.71
CA MET A 159 -21.05 2.46 -12.98
C MET A 159 -22.45 3.06 -12.79
N LYS A 160 -23.19 2.70 -11.73
CA LYS A 160 -24.45 3.38 -11.38
C LYS A 160 -24.25 4.87 -11.09
N LEU A 161 -23.16 5.23 -10.38
CA LEU A 161 -22.80 6.62 -10.15
C LEU A 161 -22.54 7.36 -11.47
N LEU A 162 -21.87 6.70 -12.43
CA LEU A 162 -21.67 7.25 -13.79
C LEU A 162 -23.03 7.53 -14.47
N GLU A 163 -23.96 6.58 -14.45
CA GLU A 163 -25.29 6.73 -15.04
C GLU A 163 -26.10 7.87 -14.38
N GLU A 164 -25.98 8.02 -13.05
CA GLU A 164 -26.65 9.10 -12.31
C GLU A 164 -26.08 10.49 -12.62
N LEU A 165 -24.75 10.60 -12.73
CA LEU A 165 -24.08 11.88 -12.95
C LEU A 165 -24.02 12.28 -14.43
N VAL A 166 -24.04 11.30 -15.33
CA VAL A 166 -23.96 11.50 -16.78
C VAL A 166 -25.07 10.71 -17.50
N PRO A 167 -26.34 11.03 -17.24
CA PRO A 167 -27.48 10.22 -17.69
C PRO A 167 -27.65 10.13 -19.21
N ASP A 168 -27.02 11.03 -19.96
CA ASP A 168 -27.05 11.05 -21.42
C ASP A 168 -25.80 10.37 -22.05
N ALA A 169 -24.93 9.76 -21.23
CA ALA A 169 -23.73 9.08 -21.71
C ALA A 169 -24.10 7.93 -22.64
N LYS A 170 -23.47 7.89 -23.80
CA LYS A 170 -23.61 6.85 -24.82
C LYS A 170 -22.32 6.10 -25.09
N HIS A 171 -21.21 6.71 -24.74
CA HIS A 171 -19.88 6.15 -24.98
C HIS A 171 -18.92 6.51 -23.85
N VAL A 172 -18.38 5.50 -23.15
CA VAL A 172 -17.48 5.63 -22.01
C VAL A 172 -16.08 5.16 -22.39
N GLY A 173 -15.08 5.96 -22.09
CA GLY A 173 -13.67 5.58 -22.23
C GLY A 173 -13.16 4.91 -20.95
N LEU A 174 -12.59 3.72 -21.09
CA LEU A 174 -11.99 2.96 -19.99
C LEU A 174 -10.47 3.17 -20.02
N LEU A 175 -9.96 4.03 -19.13
CA LEU A 175 -8.55 4.45 -19.12
C LEU A 175 -7.74 3.64 -18.11
N PHE A 176 -6.76 2.87 -18.57
CA PHE A 176 -5.94 2.05 -17.67
C PHE A 176 -4.57 1.68 -18.25
N CYS A 177 -3.67 1.18 -17.38
CA CYS A 177 -2.34 0.70 -17.73
C CYS A 177 -2.35 -0.82 -17.98
N THR A 178 -1.90 -1.26 -19.16
CA THR A 178 -1.88 -2.69 -19.53
C THR A 178 -0.90 -3.55 -18.74
N SER A 179 0.02 -2.96 -18.00
CA SER A 179 0.96 -3.69 -17.15
C SER A 179 0.40 -4.02 -15.76
N GLU A 180 -0.83 -3.58 -15.47
CA GLU A 180 -1.49 -3.76 -14.18
C GLU A 180 -2.69 -4.71 -14.31
N SER A 181 -2.54 -5.95 -13.79
CA SER A 181 -3.61 -6.97 -13.83
C SER A 181 -4.84 -6.59 -13.02
N ASN A 182 -4.66 -5.84 -11.91
CA ASN A 182 -5.74 -5.26 -11.12
C ASN A 182 -6.67 -4.39 -11.94
N SER A 183 -6.12 -3.56 -12.83
CA SER A 183 -6.89 -2.66 -13.69
C SER A 183 -7.71 -3.43 -14.72
N GLU A 184 -7.14 -4.47 -15.33
CA GLU A 184 -7.83 -5.34 -16.29
C GLU A 184 -9.05 -6.02 -15.67
N ILE A 185 -8.95 -6.46 -14.40
CA ILE A 185 -10.06 -7.08 -13.66
C ILE A 185 -11.21 -6.08 -13.53
N GLN A 186 -10.94 -4.87 -13.03
CA GLN A 186 -11.97 -3.86 -12.82
C GLN A 186 -12.57 -3.33 -14.13
N VAL A 187 -11.75 -3.17 -15.17
CA VAL A 187 -12.22 -2.77 -16.50
C VAL A 187 -13.17 -3.81 -17.06
N SER A 188 -12.86 -5.09 -16.94
CA SER A 188 -13.76 -6.15 -17.40
C SER A 188 -15.10 -6.14 -16.65
N MET A 189 -15.09 -5.86 -15.34
CA MET A 189 -16.33 -5.68 -14.56
C MET A 189 -17.11 -4.44 -15.02
N ALA A 190 -16.43 -3.33 -15.30
CA ALA A 190 -17.08 -2.11 -15.82
C ALA A 190 -17.69 -2.33 -17.20
N GLU A 191 -17.04 -3.08 -18.09
CA GLU A 191 -17.58 -3.46 -19.39
C GLU A 191 -18.88 -4.26 -19.26
N GLU A 192 -18.93 -5.23 -18.33
CA GLU A 192 -20.15 -6.03 -18.08
C GLU A 192 -21.33 -5.14 -17.62
N GLU A 193 -21.08 -4.17 -16.74
CA GLU A 193 -22.12 -3.24 -16.28
C GLU A 193 -22.56 -2.26 -17.38
N LEU A 194 -21.62 -1.72 -18.16
CA LEU A 194 -21.93 -0.83 -19.27
C LEU A 194 -22.69 -1.55 -20.38
N ASP A 195 -22.33 -2.80 -20.69
CA ASP A 195 -23.06 -3.65 -21.64
C ASP A 195 -24.50 -3.90 -21.16
N ALA A 196 -24.68 -4.18 -19.87
CA ALA A 196 -26.00 -4.38 -19.26
C ALA A 196 -26.87 -3.10 -19.33
N ALA A 197 -26.26 -1.92 -19.19
CA ALA A 197 -26.89 -0.62 -19.32
C ALA A 197 -27.13 -0.21 -20.81
N GLY A 198 -26.51 -0.90 -21.77
CA GLY A 198 -26.59 -0.57 -23.20
C GLY A 198 -25.77 0.67 -23.57
N ILE A 199 -24.74 0.98 -22.78
CA ILE A 199 -23.81 2.09 -22.99
C ILE A 199 -22.57 1.57 -23.74
N GLY A 200 -22.23 2.20 -24.87
CA GLY A 200 -21.02 1.87 -25.62
C GLY A 200 -19.75 2.22 -24.83
N HIS A 201 -18.72 1.44 -24.99
CA HIS A 201 -17.46 1.70 -24.30
C HIS A 201 -16.26 1.35 -25.20
N GLU A 202 -15.10 1.90 -24.87
CA GLU A 202 -13.84 1.63 -25.55
C GLU A 202 -12.68 1.69 -24.58
N ARG A 203 -11.73 0.76 -24.73
CA ARG A 203 -10.51 0.70 -23.92
C ARG A 203 -9.47 1.68 -24.43
N TYR A 204 -9.02 2.58 -23.58
CA TYR A 204 -7.93 3.52 -23.81
C TYR A 204 -6.77 3.15 -22.90
N THR A 205 -5.74 2.56 -23.47
CA THR A 205 -4.67 1.96 -22.70
C THR A 205 -3.35 2.71 -22.82
N VAL A 206 -2.60 2.69 -21.72
CA VAL A 206 -1.21 3.12 -21.68
C VAL A 206 -0.32 1.96 -21.24
N SER A 207 0.95 1.99 -21.60
CA SER A 207 1.97 1.07 -21.10
C SER A 207 2.86 1.73 -20.04
N SER A 208 2.81 3.05 -19.94
CA SER A 208 3.52 3.87 -18.95
C SER A 208 2.91 5.26 -18.82
N SER A 209 3.24 5.98 -17.77
CA SER A 209 2.77 7.34 -17.51
C SER A 209 3.13 8.34 -18.62
N ASN A 210 4.18 8.08 -19.41
CA ASN A 210 4.59 8.95 -20.53
C ASN A 210 3.56 9.02 -21.66
N GLU A 211 2.66 8.04 -21.78
CA GLU A 211 1.66 7.96 -22.85
C GLU A 211 0.34 8.62 -22.45
N ILE A 212 0.10 8.87 -21.16
CA ILE A 212 -1.18 9.33 -20.60
C ILE A 212 -1.66 10.59 -21.31
N GLN A 213 -0.82 11.61 -21.47
CA GLN A 213 -1.23 12.87 -22.11
C GLN A 213 -1.82 12.61 -23.50
N SER A 214 -1.08 11.90 -24.35
CA SER A 214 -1.49 11.68 -25.74
C SER A 214 -2.73 10.81 -25.86
N VAL A 215 -2.88 9.82 -24.98
CA VAL A 215 -4.05 8.94 -24.96
C VAL A 215 -5.28 9.70 -24.49
N VAL A 216 -5.18 10.48 -23.40
CA VAL A 216 -6.31 11.25 -22.86
C VAL A 216 -6.71 12.37 -23.84
N GLU A 217 -5.77 13.09 -24.45
CA GLU A 217 -6.07 14.09 -25.49
C GLU A 217 -6.81 13.50 -26.69
N ALA A 218 -6.48 12.27 -27.10
CA ALA A 218 -7.18 11.57 -28.17
C ALA A 218 -8.58 11.10 -27.74
N MET A 219 -8.71 10.63 -26.50
CA MET A 219 -9.93 10.04 -25.92
C MET A 219 -11.04 11.09 -25.73
N VAL A 220 -10.73 12.27 -25.15
CA VAL A 220 -11.74 13.27 -24.76
C VAL A 220 -12.60 13.80 -25.91
N GLY A 221 -12.19 13.61 -27.17
CA GLY A 221 -12.98 13.96 -28.34
C GLY A 221 -13.91 12.84 -28.84
N GLN A 222 -13.89 11.67 -28.19
CA GLN A 222 -14.57 10.47 -28.66
C GLN A 222 -15.58 9.92 -27.63
N VAL A 223 -15.51 10.36 -26.37
CA VAL A 223 -16.28 9.80 -25.26
C VAL A 223 -17.10 10.86 -24.52
N ASP A 224 -18.18 10.43 -23.89
CA ASP A 224 -19.06 11.29 -23.08
C ASP A 224 -18.61 11.31 -21.60
N ALA A 225 -17.93 10.26 -21.14
CA ALA A 225 -17.35 10.13 -19.79
C ALA A 225 -16.11 9.23 -19.84
N ILE A 226 -15.27 9.36 -18.82
CA ILE A 226 -14.11 8.51 -18.58
C ILE A 226 -14.37 7.70 -17.32
N TYR A 227 -13.99 6.42 -17.33
CA TYR A 227 -13.80 5.61 -16.13
C TYR A 227 -12.31 5.29 -15.98
N ALA A 228 -11.74 5.66 -14.84
CA ALA A 228 -10.40 5.30 -14.41
C ALA A 228 -10.54 4.34 -13.21
N PRO A 229 -10.18 3.05 -13.33
CA PRO A 229 -10.21 2.11 -12.20
C PRO A 229 -9.10 2.43 -11.18
N THR A 230 -8.97 1.64 -10.11
CA THR A 230 -7.81 1.73 -9.20
C THR A 230 -6.52 1.28 -9.91
N ASP A 231 -6.02 2.14 -10.76
CA ASP A 231 -4.82 1.96 -11.58
C ASP A 231 -3.70 2.84 -11.04
N ASN A 232 -2.61 2.23 -10.54
CA ASN A 232 -1.55 2.98 -9.87
C ASN A 232 -0.82 3.96 -10.80
N THR A 233 -0.71 3.61 -12.09
CA THR A 233 -0.09 4.48 -13.11
C THR A 233 -0.97 5.69 -13.40
N ILE A 234 -2.28 5.49 -13.50
CA ILE A 234 -3.26 6.56 -13.74
C ILE A 234 -3.41 7.41 -12.48
N SER A 235 -3.58 6.80 -11.29
CA SER A 235 -3.74 7.52 -10.01
C SER A 235 -2.55 8.44 -9.73
N ALA A 236 -1.31 7.97 -9.96
CA ALA A 236 -0.11 8.80 -9.80
C ALA A 236 -0.06 10.01 -10.78
N ALA A 237 -0.78 9.95 -11.89
CA ALA A 237 -0.85 11.00 -12.91
C ALA A 237 -2.25 11.64 -13.01
N MET A 238 -3.16 11.36 -12.09
CA MET A 238 -4.57 11.74 -12.19
C MET A 238 -4.79 13.24 -12.33
N ALA A 239 -3.97 14.08 -11.71
CA ALA A 239 -4.03 15.53 -11.90
C ALA A 239 -3.85 15.95 -13.37
N GLN A 240 -3.02 15.24 -14.13
CA GLN A 240 -2.83 15.47 -15.56
C GLN A 240 -4.06 14.99 -16.36
N VAL A 241 -4.57 13.80 -16.07
CA VAL A 241 -5.80 13.25 -16.69
C VAL A 241 -6.95 14.22 -16.46
N ALA A 242 -7.20 14.61 -15.21
CA ALA A 242 -8.27 15.52 -14.83
C ALA A 242 -8.13 16.89 -15.49
N SER A 243 -6.92 17.43 -15.62
CA SER A 243 -6.68 18.71 -16.28
C SER A 243 -7.14 18.68 -17.75
N ILE A 244 -6.86 17.60 -18.48
CA ILE A 244 -7.23 17.45 -19.90
C ILE A 244 -8.73 17.19 -20.02
N ALA A 245 -9.26 16.24 -19.25
CA ALA A 245 -10.67 15.86 -19.28
C ALA A 245 -11.59 17.03 -18.90
N ASN A 246 -11.28 17.75 -17.82
CA ASN A 246 -12.06 18.90 -17.36
C ASN A 246 -12.01 20.07 -18.36
N ALA A 247 -10.86 20.32 -19.01
CA ALA A 247 -10.75 21.32 -20.07
C ALA A 247 -11.62 21.00 -21.30
N ALA A 248 -11.83 19.71 -21.57
CA ALA A 248 -12.70 19.22 -22.65
C ALA A 248 -14.18 19.10 -22.21
N GLY A 249 -14.48 19.26 -20.91
CA GLY A 249 -15.82 19.08 -20.35
C GLY A 249 -16.25 17.60 -20.25
N VAL A 250 -15.30 16.67 -20.21
CA VAL A 250 -15.56 15.22 -20.09
C VAL A 250 -15.39 14.82 -18.62
N PRO A 251 -16.47 14.37 -17.93
CA PRO A 251 -16.39 13.93 -16.55
C PRO A 251 -15.60 12.62 -16.42
N THR A 252 -14.87 12.47 -15.31
CA THR A 252 -14.14 11.25 -14.99
C THR A 252 -14.70 10.64 -13.71
N ILE A 253 -15.25 9.42 -13.81
CA ILE A 253 -15.58 8.58 -12.65
C ILE A 253 -14.34 7.78 -12.27
N CYS A 254 -14.02 7.79 -11.01
CA CYS A 254 -12.75 7.36 -10.47
C CYS A 254 -12.88 6.05 -9.68
N GLY A 255 -11.86 5.22 -9.72
CA GLY A 255 -11.74 3.98 -8.98
C GLY A 255 -11.60 4.20 -7.47
N GLU A 256 -11.00 5.33 -7.06
CA GLU A 256 -10.74 5.63 -5.66
C GLU A 256 -10.78 7.14 -5.35
N VAL A 257 -10.89 7.50 -4.05
CA VAL A 257 -11.11 8.88 -3.60
C VAL A 257 -9.92 9.81 -3.88
N GLY A 258 -8.68 9.32 -3.84
CA GLY A 258 -7.50 10.14 -4.14
C GLY A 258 -7.47 10.63 -5.58
N GLU A 259 -8.04 9.88 -6.52
CA GLU A 259 -8.23 10.34 -7.90
C GLU A 259 -9.24 11.49 -7.98
N VAL A 260 -10.29 11.45 -7.14
CA VAL A 260 -11.26 12.56 -7.05
C VAL A 260 -10.58 13.80 -6.47
N GLU A 261 -9.79 13.65 -5.41
CA GLU A 261 -9.01 14.75 -4.81
C GLU A 261 -8.01 15.35 -5.80
N ALA A 262 -7.47 14.53 -6.72
CA ALA A 262 -6.58 14.98 -7.80
C ALA A 262 -7.32 15.65 -8.97
N GLY A 263 -8.66 15.69 -8.97
CA GLY A 263 -9.48 16.46 -9.90
C GLY A 263 -10.48 15.65 -10.73
N GLY A 264 -10.64 14.34 -10.47
CA GLY A 264 -11.74 13.53 -10.97
C GLY A 264 -13.09 14.01 -10.43
N LEU A 265 -14.19 13.53 -11.01
CA LEU A 265 -15.52 14.01 -10.63
C LEU A 265 -16.05 13.36 -9.36
N ALA A 266 -16.06 12.04 -9.30
CA ALA A 266 -16.67 11.29 -8.21
C ALA A 266 -16.17 9.83 -8.18
N SER A 267 -16.32 9.19 -7.03
CA SER A 267 -16.04 7.76 -6.81
C SER A 267 -16.99 7.20 -5.74
N VAL A 268 -17.18 5.88 -5.75
CA VAL A 268 -17.59 5.08 -4.60
C VAL A 268 -16.37 4.27 -4.21
N SER A 269 -15.82 4.51 -3.02
CA SER A 269 -14.49 4.02 -2.65
C SER A 269 -14.45 3.51 -1.22
N ILE A 270 -13.47 2.64 -0.95
CA ILE A 270 -13.12 2.20 0.40
C ILE A 270 -12.16 3.19 1.07
N ASN A 271 -11.97 3.04 2.38
CA ASN A 271 -10.98 3.80 3.14
C ASN A 271 -9.62 3.08 3.11
N TYR A 272 -8.64 3.64 2.43
CA TYR A 272 -7.31 3.03 2.28
C TYR A 272 -6.47 3.06 3.56
N TYR A 273 -6.68 4.03 4.44
CA TYR A 273 -6.03 4.02 5.75
C TYR A 273 -6.52 2.83 6.60
N GLU A 274 -7.83 2.62 6.68
CA GLU A 274 -8.41 1.48 7.40
C GLU A 274 -8.01 0.13 6.76
N LEU A 275 -7.90 0.10 5.43
CA LEU A 275 -7.41 -1.05 4.69
C LEU A 275 -5.98 -1.42 5.15
N GLY A 276 -5.08 -0.44 5.17
CA GLY A 276 -3.72 -0.60 5.62
C GLY A 276 -3.62 -0.94 7.10
N TYR A 277 -4.46 -0.32 7.94
CA TYR A 277 -4.51 -0.62 9.37
C TYR A 277 -4.89 -2.07 9.64
N SER A 278 -5.91 -2.59 8.94
CA SER A 278 -6.28 -4.01 9.00
C SER A 278 -5.15 -4.93 8.54
N ALA A 279 -4.41 -4.56 7.49
CA ALA A 279 -3.22 -5.29 7.05
C ALA A 279 -2.13 -5.33 8.14
N GLY A 280 -1.96 -4.24 8.88
CA GLY A 280 -1.03 -4.17 10.01
C GLY A 280 -1.45 -5.05 11.18
N GLU A 281 -2.75 -5.10 11.50
CA GLU A 281 -3.27 -6.04 12.52
C GLU A 281 -3.02 -7.51 12.13
N MET A 282 -3.18 -7.85 10.85
CA MET A 282 -2.84 -9.19 10.33
C MET A 282 -1.34 -9.48 10.46
N ALA A 283 -0.49 -8.50 10.15
CA ALA A 283 0.96 -8.62 10.28
C ALA A 283 1.38 -8.89 11.73
N VAL A 284 0.77 -8.21 12.71
CA VAL A 284 1.03 -8.43 14.14
C VAL A 284 0.70 -9.87 14.53
N GLN A 285 -0.44 -10.42 14.10
CA GLN A 285 -0.83 -11.80 14.39
C GLN A 285 0.20 -12.81 13.84
N ILE A 286 0.73 -12.58 12.65
CA ILE A 286 1.75 -13.44 12.04
C ILE A 286 3.07 -13.32 12.81
N LEU A 287 3.54 -12.11 13.10
CA LEU A 287 4.80 -11.84 13.79
C LEU A 287 4.81 -12.40 15.23
N THR A 288 3.67 -12.38 15.91
CA THR A 288 3.54 -12.95 17.27
C THR A 288 3.33 -14.46 17.28
N GLY A 289 3.13 -15.09 16.12
CA GLY A 289 2.94 -16.52 15.96
C GLY A 289 1.50 -16.98 16.23
N ASP A 290 0.54 -16.07 16.22
CA ASP A 290 -0.87 -16.34 16.46
C ASP A 290 -1.61 -16.78 15.17
N ALA A 291 -1.01 -16.55 13.98
CA ALA A 291 -1.62 -16.86 12.69
C ALA A 291 -0.59 -17.31 11.65
N ASP A 292 -1.06 -18.09 10.66
CA ASP A 292 -0.31 -18.54 9.47
C ASP A 292 -0.90 -17.86 8.24
N PRO A 293 -0.10 -17.14 7.42
CA PRO A 293 -0.61 -16.50 6.21
C PRO A 293 -1.33 -17.45 5.25
N ALA A 294 -0.93 -18.73 5.22
CA ALA A 294 -1.57 -19.74 4.36
C ALA A 294 -3.04 -20.02 4.73
N GLU A 295 -3.42 -19.78 5.99
CA GLU A 295 -4.75 -20.05 6.52
C GLU A 295 -5.58 -18.79 6.79
N MET A 296 -4.96 -17.60 6.67
CA MET A 296 -5.65 -16.32 6.89
C MET A 296 -6.39 -15.88 5.63
N PRO A 297 -7.73 -15.82 5.62
CA PRO A 297 -8.48 -15.30 4.48
C PRO A 297 -8.10 -13.85 4.13
N ILE A 298 -8.20 -13.52 2.85
CA ILE A 298 -8.07 -12.13 2.38
C ILE A 298 -9.24 -11.32 2.95
N VAL A 299 -8.94 -10.21 3.58
CA VAL A 299 -9.95 -9.30 4.15
C VAL A 299 -10.38 -8.29 3.09
N THR A 300 -11.68 -8.15 2.87
CA THR A 300 -12.25 -7.16 1.96
C THR A 300 -12.96 -6.09 2.78
N MET A 301 -12.69 -4.82 2.48
CA MET A 301 -13.36 -3.69 3.12
C MET A 301 -14.68 -3.38 2.38
N SER A 302 -15.68 -2.91 3.11
CA SER A 302 -16.89 -2.33 2.50
C SER A 302 -16.63 -0.88 2.13
N ALA A 303 -17.13 -0.45 0.98
CA ALA A 303 -17.16 0.96 0.61
C ALA A 303 -18.18 1.74 1.46
N ASP A 304 -17.88 2.99 1.75
CA ASP A 304 -18.74 3.97 2.43
C ASP A 304 -19.44 4.89 1.41
#